data_90ee22896f4d845f2a9c415f5bab6d97
#
_entry.id   90ee22896f4d845f2a9c415f5bab6d97
#
_cell.length_a   1.000
_cell.length_b   1.000
_cell.length_c   1.000
_cell.angle_alpha   90.00
_cell.angle_beta   90.00
_cell.angle_gamma   90.00
#
_symmetry.space_group_name_H-M   'P 1'
#
loop_
_entity.id
_entity.type
_entity.pdbx_description
1 polymer ?
#
loop_
_entity_poly.entity_id
_entity_poly.type
_entity_poly.pdbx_seq_one_letter_code
_entity_poly.pdbx_strand_id
1 'polypeptide(L)'
;MHFMSGSTNCVIARPESQLLLQMDKKRHHYIPKAYLKSFCDSSGKVLVYRKDNPYKAIPLSPDNTGFHKYYYSQPRPEGGKDHNALEDCFSSIETKWPRIVDQLYRRENLNDSLVDIFGFMALQRARVPASRDAIEKMKAEEVKAKVRRLDAAGKLPPKPVGFEDLLDHVEVTIDPHQSIHAMVHVIRVTGHVLDRIGFFAIYNNTDVPFLASDNPVIWFDPSVQDADLRPYVLQPNGPVVLLFPVSPSLIIYGDSSGRDRFASEGLGVADLSDTGSVEMINRQVCRFGYQAIFAQKAGQERIIEEHAGLSPIHTFQQNWCRRR
;
A
#
# COMPACT_ATOMS: atom_id res chain seq x y z
N MET A 1 -2.55 -20.68 -14.44
CA MET A 1 -3.69 -19.86 -14.92
C MET A 1 -3.11 -18.69 -15.70
N HIS A 2 -3.32 -18.65 -17.03
CA HIS A 2 -2.90 -17.49 -17.81
C HIS A 2 -3.90 -16.36 -17.54
N PHE A 3 -3.45 -15.29 -16.91
CA PHE A 3 -4.23 -14.05 -16.87
C PHE A 3 -4.35 -13.55 -18.31
N MET A 4 -5.56 -13.63 -18.84
CA MET A 4 -5.86 -13.07 -20.15
C MET A 4 -5.48 -11.58 -20.16
N SER A 5 -4.69 -11.18 -21.15
CA SER A 5 -4.43 -9.80 -21.51
C SER A 5 -5.69 -9.17 -22.10
N GLY A 6 -6.69 -8.98 -21.27
CA GLY A 6 -7.81 -8.11 -21.58
C GLY A 6 -7.39 -6.68 -21.32
N SER A 7 -7.10 -5.92 -22.39
CA SER A 7 -6.98 -4.46 -22.32
C SER A 7 -8.32 -3.89 -21.84
N THR A 8 -8.52 -3.82 -20.56
CA THR A 8 -9.61 -3.03 -20.02
C THR A 8 -9.17 -1.58 -20.07
N ASN A 9 -9.34 -0.95 -21.24
CA ASN A 9 -9.41 0.50 -21.33
C ASN A 9 -10.65 0.90 -20.51
N CYS A 10 -10.45 1.21 -19.24
CA CYS A 10 -11.48 1.85 -18.43
C CYS A 10 -11.56 3.33 -18.85
N VAL A 11 -11.95 3.56 -20.11
CA VAL A 11 -12.48 4.85 -20.56
C VAL A 11 -13.98 4.79 -20.30
N ILE A 12 -14.38 5.10 -19.08
CA ILE A 12 -15.78 5.32 -18.77
C ILE A 12 -16.14 6.70 -19.32
N ALA A 13 -16.54 6.75 -20.60
CA ALA A 13 -17.30 7.87 -21.12
C ALA A 13 -18.69 7.83 -20.45
N ARG A 14 -18.90 8.66 -19.46
CA ARG A 14 -20.23 8.88 -18.87
C ARG A 14 -21.09 9.71 -19.83
N PRO A 15 -22.35 9.36 -20.05
CA PRO A 15 -23.26 10.20 -20.83
C PRO A 15 -23.40 11.57 -20.14
N GLU A 16 -23.35 12.64 -20.92
CA GLU A 16 -23.38 14.06 -20.45
C GLU A 16 -24.59 14.41 -19.56
N SER A 17 -25.68 13.65 -19.65
CA SER A 17 -26.89 13.85 -18.85
C SER A 17 -26.78 13.50 -17.36
N GLN A 18 -25.70 12.83 -16.90
CA GLN A 18 -25.47 12.49 -15.49
C GLN A 18 -24.46 13.42 -14.78
N LEU A 19 -23.94 14.43 -15.46
CA LEU A 19 -22.97 15.41 -14.90
C LEU A 19 -23.61 16.44 -13.96
N LEU A 20 -24.93 16.42 -13.79
CA LEU A 20 -25.63 17.37 -12.94
C LEU A 20 -25.60 16.93 -11.47
N LEU A 21 -24.78 17.65 -10.65
CA LEU A 21 -24.84 17.69 -9.18
C LEU A 21 -24.16 16.56 -8.39
N GLN A 22 -23.14 15.90 -8.89
CA GLN A 22 -22.31 15.09 -7.99
C GLN A 22 -21.38 16.04 -7.20
N MET A 23 -21.57 16.15 -5.88
CA MET A 23 -20.67 16.93 -5.03
C MET A 23 -19.25 16.35 -5.10
N ASP A 24 -18.26 17.24 -5.21
CA ASP A 24 -16.86 16.82 -5.23
C ASP A 24 -16.50 16.07 -3.96
N LYS A 25 -15.93 14.89 -4.11
CA LYS A 25 -15.36 14.12 -3.02
C LYS A 25 -14.07 14.82 -2.57
N LYS A 26 -14.09 15.39 -1.38
CA LYS A 26 -12.94 16.14 -0.84
C LYS A 26 -11.93 15.23 -0.14
N ARG A 27 -12.41 14.15 0.52
CA ARG A 27 -11.59 13.19 1.27
C ARG A 27 -11.40 11.95 0.43
N HIS A 28 -10.21 11.77 -0.10
CA HIS A 28 -9.82 10.59 -0.85
C HIS A 28 -9.09 9.63 0.09
N HIS A 29 -9.74 8.50 0.42
CA HIS A 29 -9.17 7.52 1.32
C HIS A 29 -8.15 6.67 0.56
N TYR A 30 -6.88 6.71 1.00
CA TYR A 30 -5.85 5.79 0.51
C TYR A 30 -5.86 4.45 1.25
N ILE A 31 -6.49 4.40 2.43
CA ILE A 31 -6.89 3.16 3.09
C ILE A 31 -8.43 3.11 3.12
N PRO A 32 -9.08 2.08 2.54
CA PRO A 32 -10.53 1.98 2.51
C PRO A 32 -11.14 1.97 3.90
N LYS A 33 -12.21 2.70 4.08
CA LYS A 33 -12.99 2.64 5.32
C LYS A 33 -13.47 1.24 5.63
N ALA A 34 -13.89 0.48 4.60
CA ALA A 34 -14.31 -0.91 4.75
C ALA A 34 -13.21 -1.81 5.33
N TYR A 35 -11.95 -1.58 4.94
CA TYR A 35 -10.80 -2.29 5.50
C TYR A 35 -10.55 -1.91 6.97
N LEU A 36 -10.51 -0.60 7.28
CA LEU A 36 -10.25 -0.11 8.64
C LEU A 36 -11.34 -0.52 9.64
N LYS A 37 -12.59 -0.71 9.18
CA LYS A 37 -13.68 -1.20 10.05
C LYS A 37 -13.38 -2.53 10.70
N SER A 38 -12.62 -3.42 10.05
CA SER A 38 -12.20 -4.70 10.63
C SER A 38 -11.23 -4.55 11.83
N PHE A 39 -10.59 -3.39 11.96
CA PHE A 39 -9.67 -3.06 13.05
C PHE A 39 -10.26 -2.08 14.07
N CYS A 40 -11.54 -1.77 13.98
CA CYS A 40 -12.21 -0.93 14.97
C CYS A 40 -12.54 -1.71 16.25
N ASP A 41 -12.54 -1.00 17.36
CA ASP A 41 -13.09 -1.46 18.62
C ASP A 41 -14.64 -1.41 18.62
N SER A 42 -15.26 -1.75 19.73
CA SER A 42 -16.72 -1.69 19.91
C SER A 42 -17.30 -0.27 19.82
N SER A 43 -16.49 0.78 19.96
CA SER A 43 -16.90 2.17 19.77
C SER A 43 -16.78 2.66 18.32
N GLY A 44 -16.37 1.79 17.40
CA GLY A 44 -16.16 2.11 15.98
C GLY A 44 -14.89 2.91 15.70
N LYS A 45 -13.90 2.86 16.59
CA LYS A 45 -12.63 3.55 16.46
C LYS A 45 -11.48 2.59 16.32
N VAL A 46 -10.47 2.98 15.57
CA VAL A 46 -9.16 2.33 15.47
C VAL A 46 -8.13 3.17 16.20
N LEU A 47 -7.21 2.52 16.92
CA LEU A 47 -6.06 3.19 17.52
C LEU A 47 -5.00 3.43 16.44
N VAL A 48 -4.65 4.69 16.22
CA VAL A 48 -3.66 5.12 15.23
C VAL A 48 -2.39 5.53 15.95
N TYR A 49 -1.29 4.83 15.69
CA TYR A 49 0.04 5.18 16.16
C TYR A 49 0.83 5.76 15.00
N ARG A 50 1.19 7.03 15.09
CA ARG A 50 2.00 7.68 14.07
C ARG A 50 3.45 7.27 14.21
N LYS A 51 4.12 6.99 13.11
CA LYS A 51 5.54 6.58 13.15
C LYS A 51 6.50 7.69 13.60
N ASP A 52 6.13 8.95 13.46
CA ASP A 52 6.89 10.10 14.01
C ASP A 52 6.63 10.31 15.51
N ASN A 53 5.61 9.67 16.08
CA ASN A 53 5.32 9.65 17.52
C ASN A 53 4.60 8.34 17.89
N PRO A 54 5.31 7.19 17.90
CA PRO A 54 4.71 5.87 18.13
C PRO A 54 4.27 5.62 19.58
N TYR A 55 4.62 6.52 20.49
CA TYR A 55 4.31 6.40 21.92
C TYR A 55 2.89 6.83 22.28
N LYS A 56 2.14 7.38 21.33
CA LYS A 56 0.81 7.92 21.58
C LYS A 56 -0.24 7.40 20.61
N ALA A 57 -1.15 6.58 21.11
CA ALA A 57 -2.33 6.15 20.40
C ALA A 57 -3.34 7.30 20.24
N ILE A 58 -3.91 7.44 19.07
CA ILE A 58 -4.98 8.39 18.75
C ILE A 58 -6.19 7.57 18.29
N PRO A 59 -7.28 7.51 19.06
CA PRO A 59 -8.49 6.81 18.65
C PRO A 59 -9.24 7.63 17.58
N LEU A 60 -9.32 7.11 16.36
CA LEU A 60 -9.96 7.76 15.22
C LEU A 60 -11.02 6.84 14.58
N SER A 61 -12.08 7.42 14.04
CA SER A 61 -12.99 6.67 13.16
C SER A 61 -12.37 6.46 11.77
N PRO A 62 -12.78 5.44 11.02
CA PRO A 62 -12.34 5.23 9.64
C PRO A 62 -12.57 6.43 8.72
N ASP A 63 -13.59 7.27 9.00
CA ASP A 63 -13.84 8.50 8.24
C ASP A 63 -12.78 9.58 8.45
N ASN A 64 -12.04 9.51 9.55
CA ASN A 64 -11.08 10.53 9.97
C ASN A 64 -9.62 10.05 9.91
N THR A 65 -9.36 8.90 9.28
CA THR A 65 -8.00 8.37 9.09
C THR A 65 -7.82 7.77 7.70
N GLY A 66 -6.58 7.62 7.26
CA GLY A 66 -6.24 7.00 5.98
C GLY A 66 -6.70 7.78 4.75
N PHE A 67 -6.78 9.11 4.80
CA PHE A 67 -7.19 9.95 3.67
C PHE A 67 -6.30 11.20 3.50
N HIS A 68 -6.28 11.72 2.27
CA HIS A 68 -5.81 13.07 1.95
C HIS A 68 -6.87 13.82 1.15
N LYS A 69 -6.87 15.16 1.26
CA LYS A 69 -7.78 15.99 0.47
C LYS A 69 -7.35 15.96 -1.01
N TYR A 70 -8.31 15.68 -1.90
CA TYR A 70 -8.11 15.72 -3.36
C TYR A 70 -6.96 14.87 -3.90
N TYR A 71 -6.62 13.79 -3.21
CA TYR A 71 -5.40 13.00 -3.44
C TYR A 71 -5.34 12.33 -4.81
N TYR A 72 -6.50 11.98 -5.39
CA TYR A 72 -6.64 11.34 -6.70
C TYR A 72 -7.27 12.25 -7.74
N SER A 73 -7.29 13.56 -7.50
CA SER A 73 -7.82 14.52 -8.44
C SER A 73 -6.98 14.55 -9.73
N GLN A 74 -7.65 14.59 -10.87
CA GLN A 74 -7.00 14.59 -12.18
C GLN A 74 -7.38 15.85 -12.98
N PRO A 75 -6.49 16.38 -13.83
CA PRO A 75 -6.85 17.44 -14.74
C PRO A 75 -7.88 16.94 -15.76
N ARG A 76 -8.81 17.81 -16.15
CA ARG A 76 -9.75 17.56 -17.24
C ARG A 76 -9.24 18.18 -18.53
N PRO A 77 -9.51 17.58 -19.70
CA PRO A 77 -9.09 18.15 -21.00
C PRO A 77 -9.65 19.57 -21.24
N GLU A 78 -10.89 19.82 -20.79
CA GLU A 78 -11.59 21.09 -20.90
C GLU A 78 -11.20 22.13 -19.84
N GLY A 79 -10.29 21.80 -18.96
CA GLY A 79 -9.86 22.60 -17.81
C GLY A 79 -10.53 22.20 -16.50
N GLY A 80 -9.93 22.65 -15.38
CA GLY A 80 -10.38 22.24 -14.05
C GLY A 80 -9.87 20.84 -13.64
N LYS A 81 -10.50 20.26 -12.61
CA LYS A 81 -10.12 18.94 -12.04
C LYS A 81 -11.32 18.03 -11.87
N ASP A 82 -11.13 16.75 -12.13
CA ASP A 82 -12.04 15.69 -11.74
C ASP A 82 -11.61 15.13 -10.37
N HIS A 83 -12.51 15.20 -9.40
CA HIS A 83 -12.28 14.73 -8.02
C HIS A 83 -12.94 13.38 -7.74
N ASN A 84 -13.72 12.83 -8.66
CA ASN A 84 -14.59 11.71 -8.40
C ASN A 84 -14.25 10.44 -9.17
N ALA A 85 -13.77 10.54 -10.41
CA ALA A 85 -13.64 9.40 -11.33
C ALA A 85 -12.82 8.24 -10.75
N LEU A 86 -11.65 8.51 -10.16
CA LEU A 86 -10.84 7.45 -9.55
C LEU A 86 -11.44 6.89 -8.26
N GLU A 87 -12.03 7.75 -7.42
CA GLU A 87 -12.73 7.30 -6.20
C GLU A 87 -13.93 6.40 -6.54
N ASP A 88 -14.66 6.68 -7.61
CA ASP A 88 -15.75 5.83 -8.08
C ASP A 88 -15.24 4.48 -8.60
N CYS A 89 -14.14 4.50 -9.35
CA CYS A 89 -13.49 3.27 -9.82
C CYS A 89 -13.02 2.41 -8.63
N PHE A 90 -12.37 3.00 -7.62
CA PHE A 90 -11.94 2.27 -6.43
C PHE A 90 -13.12 1.72 -5.63
N SER A 91 -14.19 2.49 -5.49
CA SER A 91 -15.40 2.07 -4.80
C SER A 91 -16.02 0.81 -5.41
N SER A 92 -15.92 0.60 -6.72
CA SER A 92 -16.43 -0.62 -7.38
C SER A 92 -15.73 -1.90 -6.92
N ILE A 93 -14.45 -1.80 -6.56
CA ILE A 93 -13.65 -2.91 -6.00
C ILE A 93 -13.91 -3.05 -4.51
N GLU A 94 -13.93 -1.93 -3.79
CA GLU A 94 -14.07 -1.91 -2.33
C GLU A 94 -15.42 -2.38 -1.80
N THR A 95 -16.50 -2.18 -2.55
CA THR A 95 -17.85 -2.60 -2.17
C THR A 95 -17.99 -4.12 -1.99
N LYS A 96 -17.11 -4.90 -2.60
CA LYS A 96 -17.08 -6.37 -2.46
C LYS A 96 -16.37 -6.82 -1.18
N TRP A 97 -15.50 -5.99 -0.63
CA TRP A 97 -14.61 -6.36 0.48
C TRP A 97 -15.34 -6.82 1.75
N PRO A 98 -16.40 -6.14 2.24
CA PRO A 98 -17.11 -6.59 3.44
C PRO A 98 -17.68 -8.01 3.32
N ARG A 99 -18.22 -8.38 2.15
CA ARG A 99 -18.72 -9.73 1.89
C ARG A 99 -17.58 -10.75 1.92
N ILE A 100 -16.43 -10.43 1.33
CA ILE A 100 -15.24 -11.31 1.33
C ILE A 100 -14.78 -11.56 2.76
N VAL A 101 -14.71 -10.51 3.58
CA VAL A 101 -14.31 -10.62 5.00
C VAL A 101 -15.29 -11.51 5.78
N ASP A 102 -16.59 -11.37 5.54
CA ASP A 102 -17.62 -12.19 6.16
C ASP A 102 -17.50 -13.67 5.76
N GLN A 103 -17.25 -13.95 4.49
CA GLN A 103 -16.99 -15.32 4.00
C GLN A 103 -15.70 -15.89 4.59
N LEU A 104 -14.63 -15.09 4.71
CA LEU A 104 -13.40 -15.52 5.39
C LEU A 104 -13.68 -15.91 6.85
N TYR A 105 -14.43 -15.11 7.61
CA TYR A 105 -14.78 -15.45 8.99
C TYR A 105 -15.61 -16.73 9.13
N ARG A 106 -16.43 -17.04 8.13
CA ARG A 106 -17.18 -18.30 8.06
C ARG A 106 -16.37 -19.46 7.53
N ARG A 107 -15.11 -19.24 7.15
CA ARG A 107 -14.24 -20.25 6.53
C ARG A 107 -14.85 -20.88 5.27
N GLU A 108 -15.61 -20.08 4.51
CA GLU A 108 -16.21 -20.54 3.27
C GLU A 108 -15.14 -20.72 2.18
N ASN A 109 -15.46 -21.52 1.15
CA ASN A 109 -14.61 -21.60 -0.03
C ASN A 109 -14.65 -20.27 -0.79
N LEU A 110 -13.47 -19.65 -0.98
CA LEU A 110 -13.32 -18.35 -1.61
C LEU A 110 -12.70 -18.42 -3.00
N ASN A 111 -12.59 -19.60 -3.60
CA ASN A 111 -11.94 -19.74 -4.91
C ASN A 111 -12.60 -18.88 -5.99
N ASP A 112 -13.93 -18.71 -5.96
CA ASP A 112 -14.66 -17.82 -6.87
C ASP A 112 -14.42 -16.33 -6.58
N SER A 113 -13.96 -15.97 -5.39
CA SER A 113 -13.70 -14.60 -4.96
C SER A 113 -12.21 -14.20 -5.03
N LEU A 114 -11.31 -15.10 -5.44
CA LEU A 114 -9.86 -14.85 -5.49
C LEU A 114 -9.50 -13.65 -6.36
N VAL A 115 -10.17 -13.49 -7.50
CA VAL A 115 -9.93 -12.33 -8.39
C VAL A 115 -10.26 -11.01 -7.68
N ASP A 116 -11.34 -10.97 -6.89
CA ASP A 116 -11.73 -9.78 -6.14
C ASP A 116 -10.78 -9.52 -4.96
N ILE A 117 -10.31 -10.57 -4.27
CA ILE A 117 -9.29 -10.48 -3.21
C ILE A 117 -8.00 -9.90 -3.77
N PHE A 118 -7.48 -10.46 -4.86
CA PHE A 118 -6.23 -10.00 -5.47
C PHE A 118 -6.35 -8.62 -6.09
N GLY A 119 -7.50 -8.32 -6.71
CA GLY A 119 -7.82 -6.98 -7.20
C GLY A 119 -7.81 -5.93 -6.08
N PHE A 120 -8.41 -6.27 -4.93
CA PHE A 120 -8.39 -5.40 -3.75
C PHE A 120 -6.97 -5.21 -3.20
N MET A 121 -6.19 -6.28 -3.06
CA MET A 121 -4.80 -6.21 -2.60
C MET A 121 -3.92 -5.39 -3.54
N ALA A 122 -4.03 -5.60 -4.86
CA ALA A 122 -3.27 -4.87 -5.86
C ALA A 122 -3.62 -3.38 -5.87
N LEU A 123 -4.91 -3.04 -5.72
CA LEU A 123 -5.36 -1.67 -5.57
C LEU A 123 -4.81 -1.04 -4.29
N GLN A 124 -4.88 -1.76 -3.15
CA GLN A 124 -4.32 -1.27 -1.88
C GLN A 124 -2.83 -0.97 -2.01
N ARG A 125 -2.06 -1.84 -2.65
CA ARG A 125 -0.62 -1.61 -2.85
C ARG A 125 -0.35 -0.40 -3.73
N ALA A 126 -1.18 -0.15 -4.74
CA ALA A 126 -0.94 0.93 -5.72
C ALA A 126 -1.31 2.32 -5.19
N ARG A 127 -2.34 2.43 -4.32
CA ARG A 127 -2.96 3.71 -3.96
C ARG A 127 -2.37 4.40 -2.72
N VAL A 128 -1.61 3.66 -1.91
CA VAL A 128 -1.05 4.19 -0.65
C VAL A 128 0.08 5.21 -0.89
N PRO A 129 0.28 6.17 0.03
CA PRO A 129 1.36 7.15 -0.05
C PRO A 129 2.74 6.53 -0.24
N ALA A 130 3.02 5.41 0.44
CA ALA A 130 4.28 4.68 0.28
C ALA A 130 4.64 4.35 -1.18
N SER A 131 3.63 3.98 -1.99
CA SER A 131 3.83 3.70 -3.42
C SER A 131 4.07 4.96 -4.24
N ARG A 132 3.26 5.98 -4.00
CA ARG A 132 3.32 7.23 -4.77
C ARG A 132 4.62 7.96 -4.51
N ASP A 133 5.00 8.12 -3.26
CA ASP A 133 6.24 8.81 -2.88
C ASP A 133 7.48 8.05 -3.38
N ALA A 134 7.46 6.71 -3.37
CA ALA A 134 8.53 5.90 -3.95
C ALA A 134 8.67 6.11 -5.47
N ILE A 135 7.54 6.18 -6.19
CA ILE A 135 7.54 6.44 -7.64
C ILE A 135 8.03 7.85 -7.95
N GLU A 136 7.54 8.84 -7.22
CA GLU A 136 7.95 10.24 -7.40
C GLU A 136 9.46 10.40 -7.17
N LYS A 137 9.98 9.77 -6.12
CA LYS A 137 11.41 9.76 -5.85
C LYS A 137 12.21 9.08 -6.96
N MET A 138 11.78 7.88 -7.39
CA MET A 138 12.46 7.15 -8.47
C MET A 138 12.53 8.01 -9.75
N LYS A 139 11.43 8.62 -10.14
CA LYS A 139 11.39 9.53 -11.31
C LYS A 139 12.27 10.76 -11.12
N ALA A 140 12.31 11.35 -9.93
CA ALA A 140 13.16 12.49 -9.63
C ALA A 140 14.65 12.13 -9.78
N GLU A 141 15.05 10.96 -9.27
CA GLU A 141 16.44 10.47 -9.42
C GLU A 141 16.79 10.14 -10.88
N GLU A 142 15.85 9.59 -11.67
CA GLU A 142 16.05 9.38 -13.10
C GLU A 142 16.27 10.70 -13.85
N VAL A 143 15.49 11.75 -13.54
CA VAL A 143 15.66 13.09 -14.12
C VAL A 143 17.01 13.65 -13.74
N LYS A 144 17.40 13.60 -12.46
CA LYS A 144 18.72 14.05 -11.99
C LYS A 144 19.86 13.32 -12.70
N ALA A 145 19.79 12.01 -12.82
CA ALA A 145 20.79 11.21 -13.50
C ALA A 145 20.88 11.56 -15.00
N LYS A 146 19.74 11.86 -15.65
CA LYS A 146 19.73 12.33 -17.04
C LYS A 146 20.37 13.71 -17.20
N VAL A 147 20.03 14.65 -16.31
CA VAL A 147 20.61 16.01 -16.31
C VAL A 147 22.12 15.96 -16.13
N ARG A 148 22.63 15.17 -15.16
CA ARG A 148 24.08 14.99 -14.95
C ARG A 148 24.77 14.40 -16.17
N ARG A 149 24.14 13.45 -16.86
CA ARG A 149 24.70 12.88 -18.10
C ARG A 149 24.76 13.90 -19.24
N LEU A 150 23.77 14.79 -19.37
CA LEU A 150 23.75 15.86 -20.35
C LEU A 150 24.81 16.92 -20.04
N ASP A 151 25.02 17.27 -18.78
CA ASP A 151 26.07 18.17 -18.31
C ASP A 151 27.45 17.63 -18.64
N ALA A 152 27.73 16.38 -18.25
CA ALA A 152 29.00 15.72 -18.56
C ALA A 152 29.28 15.58 -20.07
N ALA A 153 28.25 15.53 -20.90
CA ALA A 153 28.35 15.52 -22.36
C ALA A 153 28.47 16.91 -23.00
N GLY A 154 28.52 17.98 -22.20
CA GLY A 154 28.56 19.37 -22.68
C GLY A 154 27.32 19.82 -23.44
N LYS A 155 26.17 19.19 -23.19
CA LYS A 155 24.88 19.45 -23.85
C LYS A 155 23.97 20.42 -23.10
N LEU A 156 24.42 20.88 -21.92
CA LEU A 156 23.74 21.93 -21.16
C LEU A 156 24.46 23.28 -21.35
N PRO A 157 23.74 24.41 -21.17
CA PRO A 157 24.38 25.73 -21.12
C PRO A 157 25.47 25.74 -20.03
N PRO A 158 26.54 26.57 -20.22
CA PRO A 158 27.58 26.72 -19.21
C PRO A 158 26.99 27.22 -17.90
N LYS A 159 27.46 26.69 -16.79
CA LYS A 159 27.03 27.11 -15.46
C LYS A 159 27.47 28.58 -15.20
N PRO A 160 26.68 29.37 -14.49
CA PRO A 160 27.10 30.68 -14.07
C PRO A 160 28.34 30.58 -13.16
N VAL A 161 29.21 31.61 -13.26
CA VAL A 161 30.41 31.68 -12.40
C VAL A 161 30.00 31.70 -10.93
N GLY A 162 30.61 30.84 -10.13
CA GLY A 162 30.28 30.67 -8.71
C GLY A 162 29.13 29.67 -8.42
N PHE A 163 28.61 29.00 -9.46
CA PHE A 163 27.57 27.99 -9.35
C PHE A 163 27.97 26.65 -10.01
N GLU A 164 29.24 26.32 -9.88
CA GLU A 164 29.81 25.08 -10.49
C GLU A 164 29.15 23.81 -9.98
N ASP A 165 28.64 23.83 -8.75
CA ASP A 165 27.92 22.76 -8.04
C ASP A 165 26.38 22.85 -8.14
N LEU A 166 25.86 23.74 -9.01
CA LEU A 166 24.41 24.01 -9.14
C LEU A 166 23.58 22.73 -9.21
N LEU A 167 24.03 21.72 -9.97
CA LEU A 167 23.27 20.47 -10.16
C LEU A 167 23.17 19.62 -8.91
N ASP A 168 24.04 19.79 -7.94
CA ASP A 168 24.00 19.07 -6.67
C ASP A 168 22.97 19.66 -5.71
N HIS A 169 22.61 20.93 -5.91
CA HIS A 169 21.62 21.66 -5.13
C HIS A 169 20.22 21.69 -5.79
N VAL A 170 20.08 21.24 -7.05
CA VAL A 170 18.79 21.21 -7.73
C VAL A 170 17.86 20.16 -7.11
N GLU A 171 16.71 20.61 -6.64
CA GLU A 171 15.61 19.74 -6.25
C GLU A 171 14.69 19.48 -7.44
N VAL A 172 14.46 18.20 -7.74
CA VAL A 172 13.51 17.78 -8.77
C VAL A 172 12.22 17.37 -8.10
N THR A 173 11.14 18.07 -8.40
CA THR A 173 9.79 17.74 -7.96
C THR A 173 9.04 17.11 -9.13
N ILE A 174 8.40 15.99 -8.88
CA ILE A 174 7.56 15.31 -9.86
C ILE A 174 6.11 15.74 -9.64
N ASP A 175 5.41 16.04 -10.74
CA ASP A 175 3.97 16.31 -10.68
C ASP A 175 3.25 15.09 -10.09
N PRO A 176 2.47 15.23 -8.99
CA PRO A 176 1.72 14.16 -8.36
C PRO A 176 0.81 13.39 -9.32
N HIS A 177 0.37 14.00 -10.40
CA HIS A 177 -0.41 13.33 -11.44
C HIS A 177 0.37 12.21 -12.13
N GLN A 178 1.69 12.32 -12.25
CA GLN A 178 2.54 11.28 -12.81
C GLN A 178 2.56 10.00 -11.94
N SER A 179 2.48 10.13 -10.62
CA SER A 179 2.40 8.97 -9.72
C SER A 179 1.04 8.28 -9.79
N ILE A 180 -0.04 9.01 -10.07
CA ILE A 180 -1.37 8.44 -10.34
C ILE A 180 -1.34 7.54 -11.58
N HIS A 181 -0.78 8.03 -12.69
CA HIS A 181 -0.62 7.21 -13.90
C HIS A 181 0.20 5.94 -13.66
N ALA A 182 1.21 6.02 -12.80
CA ALA A 182 2.04 4.87 -12.47
C ALA A 182 1.32 3.79 -11.62
N MET A 183 0.15 4.09 -11.04
CA MET A 183 -0.63 3.11 -10.27
C MET A 183 -0.94 1.85 -11.08
N VAL A 184 -1.25 1.99 -12.37
CA VAL A 184 -1.49 0.84 -13.28
C VAL A 184 -0.26 -0.07 -13.36
N HIS A 185 0.94 0.53 -13.40
CA HIS A 185 2.18 -0.24 -13.38
C HIS A 185 2.39 -0.96 -12.05
N VAL A 186 2.11 -0.32 -10.92
CA VAL A 186 2.19 -0.95 -9.60
C VAL A 186 1.21 -2.12 -9.49
N ILE A 187 -0.03 -1.97 -9.97
CA ILE A 187 -1.02 -3.05 -10.00
C ILE A 187 -0.49 -4.25 -10.80
N ARG A 188 0.10 -4.01 -11.98
CA ARG A 188 0.68 -5.06 -12.83
C ARG A 188 1.85 -5.77 -12.14
N VAL A 189 2.79 -5.01 -11.57
CA VAL A 189 3.92 -5.58 -10.83
C VAL A 189 3.43 -6.39 -9.63
N THR A 190 2.42 -5.90 -8.92
CA THR A 190 1.79 -6.65 -7.83
C THR A 190 1.23 -7.98 -8.34
N GLY A 191 0.51 -7.99 -9.46
CA GLY A 191 0.01 -9.21 -10.10
C GLY A 191 1.12 -10.24 -10.36
N HIS A 192 2.26 -9.81 -10.90
CA HIS A 192 3.40 -10.71 -11.11
C HIS A 192 3.98 -11.29 -9.81
N VAL A 193 3.92 -10.55 -8.71
CA VAL A 193 4.33 -11.08 -7.40
C VAL A 193 3.31 -12.10 -6.89
N LEU A 194 2.02 -11.80 -7.02
CA LEU A 194 0.92 -12.71 -6.61
C LEU A 194 0.97 -14.03 -7.39
N ASP A 195 1.38 -14.02 -8.67
CA ASP A 195 1.53 -15.24 -9.48
C ASP A 195 2.67 -16.18 -9.03
N ARG A 196 3.58 -15.70 -8.17
CA ARG A 196 4.75 -16.45 -7.69
C ARG A 196 4.52 -17.20 -6.36
N ILE A 197 3.40 -16.96 -5.70
CA ILE A 197 3.13 -17.40 -4.33
C ILE A 197 1.81 -18.15 -4.22
N GLY A 198 1.71 -19.01 -3.21
CA GLY A 198 0.44 -19.58 -2.77
C GLY A 198 -0.10 -18.81 -1.58
N PHE A 199 -1.40 -18.91 -1.34
CA PHE A 199 -2.08 -18.11 -0.34
C PHE A 199 -2.81 -18.94 0.70
N PHE A 200 -2.80 -18.42 1.94
CA PHE A 200 -3.45 -18.99 3.09
C PHE A 200 -4.23 -17.91 3.85
N ALA A 201 -5.45 -18.22 4.24
CA ALA A 201 -6.16 -17.50 5.29
C ALA A 201 -5.71 -18.08 6.63
N ILE A 202 -4.96 -17.32 7.42
CA ILE A 202 -4.44 -17.76 8.73
C ILE A 202 -5.24 -17.08 9.82
N TYR A 203 -5.89 -17.92 10.65
CA TYR A 203 -6.72 -17.51 11.78
C TYR A 203 -5.88 -17.49 13.05
N ASN A 204 -5.81 -16.33 13.68
CA ASN A 204 -5.07 -16.10 14.91
C ASN A 204 -5.91 -16.54 16.12
N ASN A 205 -5.49 -17.60 16.78
CA ASN A 205 -6.11 -18.13 18.01
C ASN A 205 -5.36 -17.70 19.28
N THR A 206 -4.46 -16.71 19.19
CA THR A 206 -3.74 -16.15 20.34
C THR A 206 -4.43 -14.89 20.88
N ASP A 207 -4.04 -14.44 22.07
CA ASP A 207 -4.53 -13.20 22.66
C ASP A 207 -3.88 -11.94 22.08
N VAL A 208 -2.80 -12.10 21.30
CA VAL A 208 -2.09 -11.00 20.62
C VAL A 208 -2.71 -10.74 19.26
N PRO A 209 -3.42 -9.63 19.05
CA PRO A 209 -4.05 -9.35 17.76
C PRO A 209 -3.03 -8.99 16.68
N PHE A 210 -3.36 -9.26 15.42
CA PHE A 210 -2.63 -8.67 14.30
C PHE A 210 -2.80 -7.15 14.26
N LEU A 211 -1.71 -6.47 13.92
CA LEU A 211 -1.69 -5.06 13.60
C LEU A 211 -1.94 -4.86 12.10
N ALA A 212 -2.37 -3.66 11.74
CA ALA A 212 -2.37 -3.18 10.36
C ALA A 212 -1.54 -1.90 10.23
N SER A 213 -1.37 -1.42 9.01
CA SER A 213 -0.68 -0.16 8.74
C SER A 213 -1.29 0.58 7.55
N ASP A 214 -0.83 1.79 7.32
CA ASP A 214 -1.17 2.58 6.13
C ASP A 214 -0.46 2.09 4.85
N ASN A 215 0.26 0.97 4.94
CA ASN A 215 0.86 0.21 3.85
C ASN A 215 0.52 -1.27 4.05
N PRO A 216 -0.75 -1.69 3.83
CA PRO A 216 -1.26 -2.95 4.36
C PRO A 216 -0.83 -4.20 3.59
N VAL A 217 -0.48 -4.09 2.31
CA VAL A 217 -0.01 -5.21 1.48
C VAL A 217 1.49 -5.16 1.38
N ILE A 218 2.17 -6.07 2.05
CA ILE A 218 3.62 -6.07 2.21
C ILE A 218 4.18 -7.38 1.66
N TRP A 219 5.24 -7.33 0.85
CA TRP A 219 6.01 -8.52 0.51
C TRP A 219 7.51 -8.25 0.60
N PHE A 220 8.27 -9.30 0.85
CA PHE A 220 9.71 -9.26 1.02
C PHE A 220 10.34 -10.63 0.71
N ASP A 221 11.66 -10.64 0.57
CA ASP A 221 12.46 -11.85 0.44
C ASP A 221 12.84 -12.38 1.83
N PRO A 222 12.30 -13.53 2.27
CA PRO A 222 12.58 -14.06 3.60
C PRO A 222 14.00 -14.64 3.76
N SER A 223 14.77 -14.78 2.69
CA SER A 223 16.18 -15.24 2.74
C SER A 223 17.15 -14.14 3.16
N VAL A 224 16.70 -12.87 3.13
CA VAL A 224 17.49 -11.72 3.55
C VAL A 224 17.47 -11.61 5.07
N GLN A 225 18.64 -11.30 5.67
CA GLN A 225 18.74 -11.07 7.11
C GLN A 225 17.83 -9.92 7.56
N ASP A 226 17.28 -10.04 8.76
CA ASP A 226 16.28 -9.09 9.27
C ASP A 226 16.74 -7.62 9.25
N ALA A 227 18.01 -7.37 9.56
CA ALA A 227 18.58 -6.02 9.51
C ALA A 227 18.59 -5.38 8.11
N ASP A 228 18.74 -6.21 7.07
CA ASP A 228 18.81 -5.78 5.67
C ASP A 228 17.49 -5.92 4.92
N LEU A 229 16.49 -6.49 5.56
CA LEU A 229 15.20 -6.76 4.97
C LEU A 229 14.54 -5.45 4.49
N ARG A 230 14.12 -5.43 3.24
CA ARG A 230 13.46 -4.29 2.58
C ARG A 230 12.13 -4.74 1.99
N PRO A 231 11.05 -3.97 2.19
CA PRO A 231 9.80 -4.28 1.52
C PRO A 231 9.95 -4.05 0.01
N TYR A 232 9.30 -4.91 -0.76
CA TYR A 232 9.20 -4.83 -2.23
C TYR A 232 10.51 -5.06 -2.99
N VAL A 233 11.57 -5.45 -2.32
CA VAL A 233 12.85 -5.85 -2.92
C VAL A 233 12.93 -7.37 -2.90
N LEU A 234 13.02 -7.97 -4.08
CA LEU A 234 13.08 -9.42 -4.28
C LEU A 234 14.29 -9.77 -5.15
N GLN A 235 14.95 -10.87 -4.82
CA GLN A 235 15.92 -11.45 -5.73
C GLN A 235 15.23 -12.07 -6.94
N PRO A 236 15.85 -12.05 -8.14
CA PRO A 236 15.35 -12.79 -9.28
C PRO A 236 15.12 -14.25 -8.91
N ASN A 237 13.89 -14.75 -9.07
CA ASN A 237 13.48 -16.12 -8.69
C ASN A 237 13.69 -16.49 -7.21
N GLY A 238 13.99 -15.53 -6.34
CA GLY A 238 14.10 -15.72 -4.90
C GLY A 238 12.74 -16.01 -4.24
N PRO A 239 12.75 -16.49 -3.00
CA PRO A 239 11.51 -16.72 -2.26
C PRO A 239 10.78 -15.41 -1.96
N VAL A 240 9.47 -15.51 -1.78
CA VAL A 240 8.62 -14.36 -1.45
C VAL A 240 7.72 -14.73 -0.29
N VAL A 241 7.65 -13.85 0.70
CA VAL A 241 6.59 -13.83 1.71
C VAL A 241 5.74 -12.59 1.51
N LEU A 242 4.42 -12.74 1.59
CA LEU A 242 3.45 -11.65 1.54
C LEU A 242 2.60 -11.66 2.81
N LEU A 243 2.42 -10.49 3.39
CA LEU A 243 1.57 -10.24 4.56
C LEU A 243 0.46 -9.26 4.18
N PHE A 244 -0.79 -9.64 4.45
CA PHE A 244 -1.94 -8.76 4.33
C PHE A 244 -2.89 -9.01 5.50
N PRO A 245 -2.72 -8.31 6.64
CA PRO A 245 -3.66 -8.36 7.76
C PRO A 245 -5.05 -7.94 7.31
N VAL A 246 -6.06 -8.79 7.54
CA VAL A 246 -7.47 -8.55 7.18
C VAL A 246 -8.24 -7.99 8.38
N SER A 247 -7.86 -8.49 9.56
CA SER A 247 -8.43 -8.07 10.85
C SER A 247 -7.48 -8.46 11.99
N PRO A 248 -7.76 -8.10 13.24
CA PRO A 248 -6.97 -8.52 14.40
C PRO A 248 -6.82 -10.03 14.56
N SER A 249 -7.76 -10.82 14.03
CA SER A 249 -7.76 -12.28 14.12
C SER A 249 -7.52 -13.01 12.81
N LEU A 250 -7.23 -12.31 11.72
CA LEU A 250 -7.11 -12.91 10.41
C LEU A 250 -6.09 -12.19 9.53
N ILE A 251 -5.23 -12.97 8.89
CA ILE A 251 -4.29 -12.49 7.87
C ILE A 251 -4.39 -13.34 6.60
N ILE A 252 -4.31 -12.72 5.43
CA ILE A 252 -3.96 -13.41 4.20
C ILE A 252 -2.44 -13.43 4.13
N TYR A 253 -1.88 -14.62 4.20
CA TYR A 253 -0.46 -14.90 4.13
C TYR A 253 -0.13 -15.54 2.79
N GLY A 254 0.91 -15.07 2.15
CA GLY A 254 1.39 -15.63 0.89
C GLY A 254 2.84 -16.07 0.98
N ASP A 255 3.17 -17.20 0.33
CA ASP A 255 4.53 -17.71 0.35
C ASP A 255 4.84 -18.56 -0.90
N SER A 256 6.09 -18.50 -1.35
CA SER A 256 6.51 -19.18 -2.58
C SER A 256 6.42 -20.69 -2.49
N SER A 257 6.58 -21.29 -1.32
CA SER A 257 6.50 -22.75 -1.13
C SER A 257 5.08 -23.28 -1.29
N GLY A 258 4.08 -22.45 -1.02
CA GLY A 258 2.67 -22.80 -1.13
C GLY A 258 2.09 -22.72 -2.55
N ARG A 259 2.88 -22.28 -3.56
CA ARG A 259 2.37 -21.97 -4.90
C ARG A 259 1.69 -23.15 -5.59
N ASP A 260 2.33 -24.31 -5.60
CA ASP A 260 1.80 -25.47 -6.33
C ASP A 260 0.52 -26.01 -5.67
N ARG A 261 0.49 -26.01 -4.35
CA ARG A 261 -0.71 -26.34 -3.58
C ARG A 261 -1.85 -25.37 -3.87
N PHE A 262 -1.57 -24.05 -3.84
CA PHE A 262 -2.57 -23.05 -4.17
C PHE A 262 -3.11 -23.19 -5.59
N ALA A 263 -2.25 -23.53 -6.56
CA ALA A 263 -2.67 -23.75 -7.94
C ALA A 263 -3.64 -24.91 -8.11
N SER A 264 -3.54 -25.93 -7.25
CA SER A 264 -4.39 -27.13 -7.31
C SER A 264 -5.62 -27.06 -6.39
N GLU A 265 -5.49 -26.45 -5.20
CA GLU A 265 -6.50 -26.48 -4.15
C GLU A 265 -7.18 -25.13 -3.90
N GLY A 266 -6.59 -24.01 -4.39
CA GLY A 266 -7.02 -22.65 -4.11
C GLY A 266 -6.54 -22.15 -2.74
N LEU A 267 -7.31 -21.22 -2.13
CA LEU A 267 -6.95 -20.59 -0.87
C LEU A 267 -6.89 -21.60 0.29
N GLY A 268 -5.69 -21.78 0.83
CA GLY A 268 -5.49 -22.63 2.01
C GLY A 268 -6.06 -21.99 3.28
N VAL A 269 -6.34 -22.82 4.28
CA VAL A 269 -6.80 -22.39 5.61
C VAL A 269 -5.85 -22.95 6.66
N ALA A 270 -5.44 -22.12 7.62
CA ALA A 270 -4.59 -22.53 8.73
C ALA A 270 -4.97 -21.79 10.02
N ASP A 271 -4.70 -22.42 11.15
CA ASP A 271 -4.84 -21.82 12.48
C ASP A 271 -3.45 -21.54 13.06
N LEU A 272 -3.28 -20.38 13.67
CA LEU A 272 -2.05 -19.92 14.30
C LEU A 272 -2.28 -19.77 15.80
N SER A 273 -1.59 -20.62 16.58
CA SER A 273 -1.67 -20.63 18.05
C SER A 273 -0.33 -20.25 18.72
N ASP A 274 0.66 -19.88 17.91
CA ASP A 274 1.96 -19.42 18.39
C ASP A 274 2.04 -17.89 18.42
N THR A 275 2.13 -17.34 19.63
CA THR A 275 2.24 -15.90 19.87
C THR A 275 3.50 -15.29 19.24
N GLY A 276 4.62 -16.04 19.26
CA GLY A 276 5.87 -15.56 18.66
C GLY A 276 5.75 -15.32 17.16
N SER A 277 5.02 -16.16 16.45
CA SER A 277 4.72 -15.96 15.01
C SER A 277 3.84 -14.72 14.77
N VAL A 278 2.85 -14.46 15.64
CA VAL A 278 2.03 -13.24 15.55
C VAL A 278 2.88 -12.00 15.78
N GLU A 279 3.74 -12.02 16.80
CA GLU A 279 4.66 -10.90 17.10
C GLU A 279 5.66 -10.67 15.95
N MET A 280 6.17 -11.73 15.32
CA MET A 280 7.05 -11.61 14.16
C MET A 280 6.34 -10.95 12.96
N ILE A 281 5.08 -11.32 12.69
CA ILE A 281 4.26 -10.66 11.67
C ILE A 281 4.04 -9.19 12.02
N ASN A 282 3.63 -8.89 13.25
CA ASN A 282 3.37 -7.53 13.73
C ASN A 282 4.63 -6.66 13.65
N ARG A 283 5.82 -7.22 13.94
CA ARG A 283 7.09 -6.55 13.77
C ARG A 283 7.31 -6.08 12.33
N GLN A 284 7.02 -6.93 11.34
CA GLN A 284 7.17 -6.54 9.93
C GLN A 284 6.11 -5.50 9.52
N VAL A 285 4.88 -5.63 10.01
CA VAL A 285 3.83 -4.62 9.80
C VAL A 285 4.27 -3.26 10.35
N CYS A 286 4.85 -3.20 11.55
CA CYS A 286 5.36 -1.98 12.15
C CYS A 286 6.55 -1.39 11.35
N ARG A 287 7.50 -2.22 10.96
CA ARG A 287 8.66 -1.78 10.18
C ARG A 287 8.28 -1.23 8.81
N PHE A 288 7.37 -1.91 8.10
CA PHE A 288 7.00 -1.61 6.72
C PHE A 288 5.78 -0.71 6.58
N GLY A 289 5.07 -0.39 7.67
CA GLY A 289 4.13 0.72 7.70
C GLY A 289 4.82 2.01 7.27
N TYR A 290 4.10 2.94 6.64
CA TYR A 290 4.69 4.16 6.08
C TYR A 290 4.65 5.33 7.06
N GLN A 291 3.45 5.76 7.48
CA GLN A 291 3.24 6.87 8.42
C GLN A 291 2.49 6.46 9.67
N ALA A 292 1.72 5.37 9.63
CA ALA A 292 0.85 4.97 10.72
C ALA A 292 0.70 3.46 10.85
N ILE A 293 0.59 3.02 12.11
CA ILE A 293 0.20 1.67 12.49
C ILE A 293 -1.20 1.73 13.11
N PHE A 294 -2.01 0.71 12.81
CA PHE A 294 -3.38 0.59 13.28
C PHE A 294 -3.54 -0.61 14.20
N ALA A 295 -4.16 -0.39 15.36
CA ALA A 295 -4.49 -1.43 16.32
C ALA A 295 -5.97 -1.33 16.74
N GLN A 296 -6.59 -2.47 17.03
CA GLN A 296 -7.96 -2.50 17.56
C GLN A 296 -8.02 -2.10 19.02
N LYS A 297 -7.04 -2.51 19.81
CA LYS A 297 -6.96 -2.29 21.26
C LYS A 297 -5.53 -1.94 21.69
N ALA A 298 -5.40 -1.35 22.85
CA ALA A 298 -4.12 -1.16 23.53
C ALA A 298 -3.46 -2.50 23.90
N GLY A 299 -2.18 -2.44 24.29
CA GLY A 299 -1.40 -3.61 24.74
C GLY A 299 -0.32 -4.04 23.75
N GLN A 300 -0.16 -3.33 22.62
CA GLN A 300 0.88 -3.60 21.61
C GLN A 300 1.91 -2.47 21.50
N GLU A 301 1.88 -1.53 22.44
CA GLU A 301 2.71 -0.34 22.42
C GLU A 301 4.19 -0.70 22.32
N ARG A 302 4.65 -1.70 23.08
CA ARG A 302 6.06 -2.12 23.09
C ARG A 302 6.54 -2.51 21.69
N ILE A 303 5.83 -3.37 20.97
CA ILE A 303 6.26 -3.81 19.63
C ILE A 303 6.19 -2.66 18.61
N ILE A 304 5.21 -1.75 18.76
CA ILE A 304 5.07 -0.58 17.90
C ILE A 304 6.24 0.39 18.14
N GLU A 305 6.57 0.69 19.39
CA GLU A 305 7.66 1.59 19.77
C GLU A 305 9.02 1.06 19.31
N GLU A 306 9.28 -0.23 19.53
CA GLU A 306 10.54 -0.87 19.18
C GLU A 306 10.75 -0.94 17.66
N HIS A 307 9.70 -1.12 16.86
CA HIS A 307 9.84 -1.45 15.45
C HIS A 307 9.33 -0.39 14.47
N ALA A 308 8.42 0.49 14.86
CA ALA A 308 7.93 1.54 13.96
C ALA A 308 9.04 2.51 13.52
N GLY A 309 9.98 2.82 14.40
CA GLY A 309 11.14 3.68 14.12
C GLY A 309 12.22 3.04 13.22
N LEU A 310 12.26 1.72 13.12
CA LEU A 310 13.28 0.97 12.39
C LEU A 310 12.98 0.79 10.89
N SER A 311 11.98 1.47 10.36
CA SER A 311 11.54 1.30 8.97
C SER A 311 12.62 1.69 7.97
N PRO A 312 12.95 0.84 7.00
CA PRO A 312 13.81 1.21 5.87
C PRO A 312 13.18 2.30 4.99
N ILE A 313 11.88 2.56 5.15
CA ILE A 313 11.16 3.64 4.47
C ILE A 313 11.43 5.00 5.14
N HIS A 314 11.88 5.06 6.39
CA HIS A 314 12.19 6.31 7.10
C HIS A 314 13.26 7.17 6.43
N THR A 315 14.19 6.59 5.69
CA THR A 315 15.15 7.38 4.90
C THR A 315 14.47 8.29 3.89
N PHE A 316 13.22 8.01 3.52
CA PHE A 316 12.41 8.88 2.66
C PHE A 316 11.70 9.99 3.44
N GLN A 317 11.33 9.75 4.72
CA GLN A 317 10.59 10.69 5.56
C GLN A 317 11.46 11.80 6.16
N GLN A 318 12.73 11.54 6.48
CA GLN A 318 13.61 12.54 7.09
C GLN A 318 13.78 13.81 6.24
N ASN A 319 13.64 13.69 4.92
CA ASN A 319 13.68 14.85 4.02
C ASN A 319 12.33 15.57 3.89
N TRP A 320 11.23 14.97 4.30
CA TRP A 320 9.88 15.54 4.17
C TRP A 320 9.45 16.35 5.38
N CYS A 321 9.83 15.93 6.59
CA CYS A 321 9.55 16.69 7.83
C CYS A 321 10.31 18.01 7.94
N ARG A 322 11.37 18.22 7.15
CA ARG A 322 12.11 19.49 7.10
C ARG A 322 11.49 20.57 6.22
N ARG A 323 10.34 20.28 5.57
CA ARG A 323 9.68 21.17 4.59
C ARG A 323 8.32 21.71 5.05
N ARG A 324 8.09 21.80 6.36
CA ARG A 324 6.93 22.55 6.90
C ARG A 324 7.36 23.78 7.64
#